data_3a343baf968089cb9927ec48b98ad7b0
#
_entry.id   3a343baf968089cb9927ec48b98ad7b0
#
_cell.length_a   1.000
_cell.length_b   1.000
_cell.length_c   1.000
_cell.angle_alpha   90.00
_cell.angle_beta   90.00
_cell.angle_gamma   90.00
#
_symmetry.space_group_name_H-M   'P 1'
#
loop_
_entity.id
_entity.type
_entity.pdbx_description
1 polymer ?
#
loop_
_entity_poly.entity_id
_entity_poly.type
_entity_poly.pdbx_seq_one_letter_code
_entity_poly.pdbx_strand_id
1 'polypeptide(L)'
;MKQLTIIIVTLVSILLTSCGSYNKVLKTNDYLYKYETAKEYYAAGMYNRSNLLLQDVIRSLKGTDKGEESLYLLAMSSYKAHDYDAAHTYFSKYFQVYPRGSFAEEACFYSARSLYMTVPETKLDQTATYNAVTEFQNFLEAYPTSKYNDEVQDLIFKLQDKLVEKEYLSAKLYYDLGTYFGNCASGGSNYQACIITAENAIRDFPYTSRREEFAILILRAKFDLAKQSIEAKKEERYHNAIDEYYGFTNEFPESPYMKEAQAMFAKVQKYVKSEKNNSEE
;
A
#
# COMPACT_ATOMS: atom_id res chain seq x y z
N MET A 1 53.73 0.82 10.90
CA MET A 1 53.30 2.05 10.19
C MET A 1 53.62 2.02 8.69
N LYS A 2 54.87 1.77 8.23
CA LYS A 2 55.19 1.73 6.77
C LYS A 2 54.39 0.72 5.94
N GLN A 3 54.11 -0.49 6.45
CA GLN A 3 53.31 -1.48 5.73
C GLN A 3 51.84 -1.07 5.60
N LEU A 4 51.26 -0.45 6.64
CA LEU A 4 49.88 0.03 6.59
C LEU A 4 49.71 1.17 5.57
N THR A 5 50.74 2.07 5.50
CA THR A 5 50.76 3.16 4.53
C THR A 5 50.88 2.66 3.09
N ILE A 6 51.65 1.58 2.84
CA ILE A 6 51.77 0.95 1.52
C ILE A 6 50.46 0.30 1.10
N ILE A 7 49.78 -0.39 2.03
CA ILE A 7 48.47 -0.99 1.76
C ILE A 7 47.40 0.08 1.43
N ILE A 8 47.40 1.18 2.16
CA ILE A 8 46.48 2.30 1.91
C ILE A 8 46.78 2.96 0.56
N VAL A 9 48.04 3.19 0.24
CA VAL A 9 48.43 3.78 -1.06
C VAL A 9 48.12 2.88 -2.23
N THR A 10 48.31 1.54 -2.11
CA THR A 10 47.93 0.59 -3.14
C THR A 10 46.40 0.48 -3.28
N LEU A 11 45.65 0.53 -2.19
CA LEU A 11 44.20 0.56 -2.24
C LEU A 11 43.65 1.83 -2.92
N VAL A 12 44.21 2.97 -2.61
CA VAL A 12 43.86 4.29 -3.23
C VAL A 12 44.25 4.33 -4.70
N SER A 13 45.38 3.75 -5.12
CA SER A 13 45.78 3.71 -6.53
C SER A 13 44.88 2.81 -7.38
N ILE A 14 44.35 1.71 -6.84
CA ILE A 14 43.40 0.84 -7.49
C ILE A 14 42.03 1.55 -7.70
N LEU A 15 41.62 2.39 -6.74
CA LEU A 15 40.41 3.20 -6.86
C LEU A 15 40.48 4.29 -7.93
N LEU A 16 41.67 4.88 -8.15
CA LEU A 16 41.86 5.94 -9.14
C LEU A 16 41.93 5.46 -10.59
N THR A 17 42.36 4.22 -10.85
CA THR A 17 42.39 3.65 -12.21
C THR A 17 41.00 3.25 -12.74
N SER A 18 40.02 2.99 -11.84
CA SER A 18 38.65 2.56 -12.20
C SER A 18 37.82 3.68 -12.88
N CYS A 19 38.09 4.95 -12.61
CA CYS A 19 37.32 6.07 -13.19
C CYS A 19 37.67 6.35 -14.65
N GLY A 20 38.89 6.09 -15.08
CA GLY A 20 39.35 6.40 -16.45
C GLY A 20 38.78 5.47 -17.52
N SER A 21 38.64 4.18 -17.19
CA SER A 21 38.08 3.17 -18.10
C SER A 21 36.58 3.35 -18.34
N TYR A 22 35.80 3.63 -17.29
CA TYR A 22 34.37 3.87 -17.38
C TYR A 22 34.01 5.05 -18.28
N ASN A 23 34.72 6.18 -18.13
CA ASN A 23 34.50 7.36 -18.97
C ASN A 23 34.80 7.12 -20.46
N LYS A 24 35.72 6.21 -20.79
CA LYS A 24 35.96 5.81 -22.17
C LYS A 24 34.77 5.02 -22.74
N VAL A 25 34.24 4.07 -21.95
CA VAL A 25 33.07 3.29 -22.37
C VAL A 25 31.85 4.20 -22.53
N LEU A 26 31.64 5.15 -21.62
CA LEU A 26 30.50 6.07 -21.70
C LEU A 26 30.49 6.90 -22.98
N LYS A 27 31.68 7.30 -23.46
CA LYS A 27 31.86 8.16 -24.63
C LYS A 27 31.94 7.40 -25.97
N THR A 28 32.06 6.07 -25.97
CA THR A 28 32.11 5.29 -27.23
C THR A 28 30.74 5.26 -27.89
N ASN A 29 30.73 5.12 -29.22
CA ASN A 29 29.53 4.83 -30.00
C ASN A 29 29.39 3.32 -30.31
N ASP A 30 30.24 2.48 -29.74
CA ASP A 30 30.11 1.03 -29.82
C ASP A 30 29.09 0.53 -28.79
N TYR A 31 27.86 0.37 -29.24
CA TYR A 31 26.74 -0.03 -28.35
C TYR A 31 26.81 -1.51 -27.94
N LEU A 32 27.47 -2.35 -28.72
CA LEU A 32 27.72 -3.75 -28.35
C LEU A 32 28.73 -3.82 -27.21
N TYR A 33 29.81 -3.04 -27.30
CA TYR A 33 30.79 -2.91 -26.21
C TYR A 33 30.18 -2.30 -24.97
N LYS A 34 29.33 -1.26 -25.10
CA LYS A 34 28.55 -0.73 -23.94
C LYS A 34 27.68 -1.78 -23.30
N TYR A 35 26.96 -2.59 -24.09
CA TYR A 35 26.10 -3.64 -23.59
C TYR A 35 26.88 -4.70 -22.81
N GLU A 36 27.97 -5.24 -23.34
CA GLU A 36 28.79 -6.24 -22.63
C GLU A 36 29.38 -5.64 -21.33
N THR A 37 29.92 -4.42 -21.38
CA THR A 37 30.43 -3.73 -20.19
C THR A 37 29.35 -3.44 -19.17
N ALA A 38 28.14 -3.11 -19.59
CA ALA A 38 27.02 -2.91 -18.68
C ALA A 38 26.64 -4.20 -17.94
N LYS A 39 26.70 -5.36 -18.61
CA LYS A 39 26.50 -6.68 -17.98
C LYS A 39 27.59 -6.97 -16.93
N GLU A 40 28.84 -6.66 -17.25
CA GLU A 40 29.94 -6.79 -16.28
C GLU A 40 29.73 -5.92 -15.04
N TYR A 41 29.31 -4.66 -15.21
CA TYR A 41 28.98 -3.78 -14.09
C TYR A 41 27.77 -4.27 -13.31
N TYR A 42 26.74 -4.79 -13.98
CA TYR A 42 25.59 -5.39 -13.31
C TYR A 42 26.01 -6.59 -12.44
N ALA A 43 26.80 -7.51 -13.01
CA ALA A 43 27.31 -8.68 -12.29
C ALA A 43 28.22 -8.31 -11.11
N ALA A 44 28.96 -7.20 -11.22
CA ALA A 44 29.80 -6.65 -10.15
C ALA A 44 29.01 -5.83 -9.10
N GLY A 45 27.69 -5.73 -9.19
CA GLY A 45 26.84 -4.94 -8.28
C GLY A 45 26.93 -3.42 -8.50
N MET A 46 27.57 -2.98 -9.57
CA MET A 46 27.72 -1.55 -9.91
C MET A 46 26.50 -1.04 -10.69
N TYR A 47 25.32 -1.18 -10.12
CA TYR A 47 24.04 -0.98 -10.79
C TYR A 47 23.87 0.42 -11.42
N ASN A 48 24.34 1.48 -10.76
CA ASN A 48 24.25 2.83 -11.30
C ASN A 48 25.12 3.00 -12.58
N ARG A 49 26.29 2.35 -12.65
CA ARG A 49 27.13 2.38 -13.85
C ARG A 49 26.50 1.57 -14.98
N SER A 50 25.97 0.38 -14.67
CA SER A 50 25.22 -0.45 -15.62
C SER A 50 24.04 0.33 -16.20
N ASN A 51 23.24 0.97 -15.33
CA ASN A 51 22.06 1.74 -15.71
C ASN A 51 22.38 2.83 -16.74
N LEU A 52 23.42 3.66 -16.49
CA LEU A 52 23.81 4.74 -17.41
C LEU A 52 24.25 4.23 -18.80
N LEU A 53 24.95 3.10 -18.86
CA LEU A 53 25.32 2.50 -20.15
C LEU A 53 24.09 1.93 -20.88
N LEU A 54 23.20 1.24 -20.14
CA LEU A 54 22.02 0.61 -20.73
C LEU A 54 21.00 1.61 -21.27
N GLN A 55 20.91 2.82 -20.71
CA GLN A 55 20.07 3.89 -21.24
C GLN A 55 20.43 4.28 -22.68
N ASP A 56 21.70 4.25 -23.03
CA ASP A 56 22.14 4.46 -24.42
C ASP A 56 21.88 3.24 -25.29
N VAL A 57 22.14 2.04 -24.76
CA VAL A 57 22.04 0.76 -25.47
C VAL A 57 20.62 0.47 -25.93
N ILE A 58 19.61 0.66 -25.05
CA ILE A 58 18.21 0.34 -25.35
C ILE A 58 17.64 1.09 -26.57
N ARG A 59 18.20 2.24 -26.90
CA ARG A 59 17.78 3.03 -28.07
C ARG A 59 18.36 2.45 -29.36
N SER A 60 19.62 2.05 -29.29
CA SER A 60 20.40 1.64 -30.49
C SER A 60 20.19 0.18 -30.84
N LEU A 61 19.93 -0.69 -29.89
CA LEU A 61 19.71 -2.12 -30.08
C LEU A 61 18.23 -2.52 -30.06
N LYS A 62 17.30 -1.55 -30.16
CA LYS A 62 15.84 -1.80 -30.14
C LYS A 62 15.45 -2.81 -31.21
N GLY A 63 14.63 -3.80 -30.82
CA GLY A 63 14.14 -4.85 -31.74
C GLY A 63 15.10 -6.02 -31.94
N THR A 64 16.21 -6.07 -31.24
CA THR A 64 17.13 -7.21 -31.18
C THR A 64 17.03 -7.92 -29.84
N ASP A 65 17.50 -9.19 -29.77
CA ASP A 65 17.56 -9.95 -28.52
C ASP A 65 18.39 -9.21 -27.45
N LYS A 66 19.48 -8.56 -27.85
CA LYS A 66 20.31 -7.73 -26.95
C LYS A 66 19.59 -6.48 -26.51
N GLY A 67 18.72 -5.91 -27.32
CA GLY A 67 17.87 -4.77 -26.95
C GLY A 67 16.79 -5.16 -25.91
N GLU A 68 16.23 -6.37 -26.05
CA GLU A 68 15.30 -6.96 -25.07
C GLU A 68 16.01 -7.16 -23.74
N GLU A 69 17.13 -7.89 -23.71
CA GLU A 69 17.91 -8.12 -22.49
C GLU A 69 18.39 -6.81 -21.86
N SER A 70 18.80 -5.83 -22.67
CA SER A 70 19.25 -4.52 -22.18
C SER A 70 18.16 -3.77 -21.45
N LEU A 71 16.92 -3.79 -21.93
CA LEU A 71 15.79 -3.12 -21.27
C LEU A 71 15.44 -3.81 -19.95
N TYR A 72 15.48 -5.14 -19.92
CA TYR A 72 15.29 -5.88 -18.68
C TYR A 72 16.40 -5.60 -17.65
N LEU A 73 17.68 -5.65 -18.07
CA LEU A 73 18.82 -5.34 -17.20
C LEU A 73 18.80 -3.89 -16.70
N LEU A 74 18.34 -2.94 -17.52
CA LEU A 74 18.16 -1.54 -17.11
C LEU A 74 17.13 -1.44 -15.99
N ALA A 75 15.99 -2.09 -16.14
CA ALA A 75 14.95 -2.14 -15.11
C ALA A 75 15.47 -2.80 -13.81
N MET A 76 16.15 -3.94 -13.92
CA MET A 76 16.76 -4.65 -12.79
C MET A 76 17.88 -3.84 -12.13
N SER A 77 18.70 -3.11 -12.91
CA SER A 77 19.72 -2.23 -12.35
C SER A 77 19.11 -1.10 -11.54
N SER A 78 18.01 -0.49 -12.01
CA SER A 78 17.26 0.52 -11.26
C SER A 78 16.69 -0.09 -9.97
N TYR A 79 16.07 -1.26 -10.05
CA TYR A 79 15.51 -1.97 -8.88
C TYR A 79 16.57 -2.28 -7.82
N LYS A 80 17.73 -2.82 -8.25
CA LYS A 80 18.85 -3.14 -7.35
C LYS A 80 19.55 -1.91 -6.79
N ALA A 81 19.47 -0.77 -7.50
CA ALA A 81 19.93 0.53 -7.02
C ALA A 81 18.90 1.22 -6.09
N HIS A 82 17.76 0.58 -5.79
CA HIS A 82 16.64 1.12 -5.02
C HIS A 82 15.96 2.34 -5.65
N ASP A 83 16.13 2.54 -6.95
CA ASP A 83 15.36 3.51 -7.74
C ASP A 83 14.10 2.82 -8.28
N TYR A 84 13.11 2.66 -7.39
CA TYR A 84 11.93 1.87 -7.67
C TYR A 84 10.99 2.52 -8.68
N ASP A 85 10.93 3.84 -8.73
CA ASP A 85 10.12 4.57 -9.71
C ASP A 85 10.65 4.38 -11.14
N ALA A 86 11.97 4.50 -11.32
CA ALA A 86 12.61 4.19 -12.59
C ALA A 86 12.48 2.70 -12.94
N ALA A 87 12.63 1.80 -11.96
CA ALA A 87 12.47 0.36 -12.14
C ALA A 87 11.07 0.02 -12.66
N HIS A 88 10.01 0.51 -11.99
CA HIS A 88 8.63 0.34 -12.45
C HIS A 88 8.44 0.85 -13.88
N THR A 89 8.94 2.03 -14.19
CA THR A 89 8.84 2.62 -15.53
C THR A 89 9.49 1.74 -16.59
N TYR A 90 10.69 1.20 -16.34
CA TYR A 90 11.42 0.37 -17.32
C TYR A 90 10.83 -1.05 -17.41
N PHE A 91 10.36 -1.66 -16.31
CA PHE A 91 9.67 -2.95 -16.35
C PHE A 91 8.35 -2.86 -17.11
N SER A 92 7.53 -1.82 -16.84
CA SER A 92 6.30 -1.57 -17.59
C SER A 92 6.57 -1.37 -19.08
N LYS A 93 7.62 -0.63 -19.42
CA LYS A 93 8.06 -0.45 -20.80
C LYS A 93 8.51 -1.77 -21.43
N TYR A 94 9.20 -2.62 -20.68
CA TYR A 94 9.60 -3.94 -21.17
C TYR A 94 8.37 -4.76 -21.55
N PHE A 95 7.37 -4.85 -20.68
CA PHE A 95 6.14 -5.60 -20.93
C PHE A 95 5.34 -5.06 -22.12
N GLN A 96 5.35 -3.74 -22.34
CA GLN A 96 4.71 -3.12 -23.51
C GLN A 96 5.42 -3.41 -24.82
N VAL A 97 6.76 -3.44 -24.81
CA VAL A 97 7.58 -3.61 -26.03
C VAL A 97 7.80 -5.09 -26.37
N TYR A 98 7.95 -5.92 -25.33
CA TYR A 98 8.25 -7.35 -25.45
C TYR A 98 7.26 -8.22 -24.62
N PRO A 99 5.95 -8.20 -24.94
CA PRO A 99 4.93 -8.89 -24.12
C PRO A 99 5.07 -10.42 -24.13
N ARG A 100 5.83 -10.97 -25.09
CA ARG A 100 6.17 -12.40 -25.20
C ARG A 100 7.67 -12.64 -25.09
N GLY A 101 8.39 -11.68 -24.54
CA GLY A 101 9.84 -11.76 -24.35
C GLY A 101 10.21 -12.76 -23.26
N SER A 102 11.48 -13.14 -23.26
CA SER A 102 12.02 -14.14 -22.33
C SER A 102 11.88 -13.75 -20.85
N PHE A 103 11.79 -12.45 -20.57
CA PHE A 103 11.68 -11.90 -19.20
C PHE A 103 10.31 -11.27 -18.93
N ALA A 104 9.27 -11.53 -19.76
CA ALA A 104 7.98 -10.86 -19.65
C ALA A 104 7.30 -11.10 -18.29
N GLU A 105 7.30 -12.36 -17.81
CA GLU A 105 6.75 -12.71 -16.48
C GLU A 105 7.52 -12.01 -15.35
N GLU A 106 8.85 -12.07 -15.36
CA GLU A 106 9.68 -11.41 -14.34
C GLU A 106 9.54 -9.88 -14.38
N ALA A 107 9.48 -9.30 -15.58
CA ALA A 107 9.28 -7.85 -15.72
C ALA A 107 7.93 -7.40 -15.17
N CYS A 108 6.86 -8.17 -15.41
CA CYS A 108 5.54 -7.89 -14.84
C CYS A 108 5.56 -7.97 -13.32
N PHE A 109 6.16 -9.03 -12.76
CA PHE A 109 6.30 -9.20 -11.30
C PHE A 109 7.12 -8.07 -10.67
N TYR A 110 8.29 -7.75 -11.21
CA TYR A 110 9.13 -6.68 -10.65
C TYR A 110 8.57 -5.28 -10.90
N SER A 111 7.73 -5.07 -11.90
CA SER A 111 6.97 -3.83 -12.08
C SER A 111 6.05 -3.59 -10.87
N ALA A 112 5.21 -4.57 -10.54
CA ALA A 112 4.33 -4.51 -9.38
C ALA A 112 5.11 -4.41 -8.05
N ARG A 113 6.19 -5.19 -7.93
CA ARG A 113 7.05 -5.17 -6.74
C ARG A 113 7.77 -3.84 -6.55
N SER A 114 8.11 -3.13 -7.63
CA SER A 114 8.66 -1.79 -7.55
C SER A 114 7.65 -0.80 -6.96
N LEU A 115 6.39 -0.85 -7.38
CA LEU A 115 5.33 -0.05 -6.76
C LEU A 115 5.14 -0.39 -5.28
N TYR A 116 5.17 -1.68 -4.91
CA TYR A 116 5.11 -2.08 -3.52
C TYR A 116 6.21 -1.43 -2.67
N MET A 117 7.42 -1.28 -3.21
CA MET A 117 8.54 -0.65 -2.50
C MET A 117 8.40 0.86 -2.33
N THR A 118 7.49 1.51 -3.07
CA THR A 118 7.22 2.96 -2.97
C THR A 118 5.97 3.28 -2.15
N VAL A 119 5.28 2.26 -1.63
CA VAL A 119 4.05 2.44 -0.85
C VAL A 119 4.31 3.30 0.40
N PRO A 120 3.57 4.40 0.59
CA PRO A 120 3.79 5.34 1.68
C PRO A 120 3.34 4.78 3.03
N GLU A 121 3.63 5.48 4.12
CA GLU A 121 3.08 5.16 5.45
C GLU A 121 1.55 5.23 5.47
N THR A 122 0.92 4.44 6.34
CA THR A 122 -0.55 4.27 6.42
C THR A 122 -1.34 5.57 6.55
N LYS A 123 -0.79 6.57 7.24
CA LYS A 123 -1.48 7.85 7.47
C LYS A 123 -1.49 8.78 6.24
N LEU A 124 -0.63 8.53 5.27
CA LEU A 124 -0.52 9.31 4.05
C LEU A 124 -1.57 8.89 3.01
N ASP A 125 -1.55 9.54 1.84
CA ASP A 125 -2.37 9.13 0.70
C ASP A 125 -2.01 7.72 0.23
N GLN A 126 -3.02 6.87 -0.01
CA GLN A 126 -2.83 5.46 -0.34
C GLN A 126 -3.03 5.14 -1.83
N THR A 127 -3.04 6.14 -2.71
CA THR A 127 -3.17 5.93 -4.16
C THR A 127 -2.09 4.96 -4.68
N ALA A 128 -0.83 5.10 -4.23
CA ALA A 128 0.24 4.18 -4.60
C ALA A 128 -0.02 2.74 -4.11
N THR A 129 -0.67 2.56 -2.96
CA THR A 129 -1.05 1.25 -2.43
C THR A 129 -2.10 0.57 -3.31
N TYR A 130 -3.14 1.30 -3.73
CA TYR A 130 -4.15 0.79 -4.66
C TYR A 130 -3.54 0.42 -6.02
N ASN A 131 -2.63 1.24 -6.54
CA ASN A 131 -1.92 0.95 -7.78
C ASN A 131 -1.08 -0.34 -7.67
N ALA A 132 -0.37 -0.53 -6.55
CA ALA A 132 0.41 -1.75 -6.31
C ALA A 132 -0.49 -3.00 -6.23
N VAL A 133 -1.65 -2.91 -5.55
CA VAL A 133 -2.64 -4.02 -5.51
C VAL A 133 -3.11 -4.36 -6.91
N THR A 134 -3.48 -3.35 -7.71
CA THR A 134 -3.96 -3.54 -9.09
C THR A 134 -2.90 -4.21 -9.96
N GLU A 135 -1.65 -3.76 -9.90
CA GLU A 135 -0.56 -4.35 -10.68
C GLU A 135 -0.29 -5.82 -10.28
N PHE A 136 -0.35 -6.16 -8.99
CA PHE A 136 -0.25 -7.54 -8.55
C PHE A 136 -1.44 -8.41 -8.98
N GLN A 137 -2.66 -7.88 -8.98
CA GLN A 137 -3.84 -8.58 -9.48
C GLN A 137 -3.71 -8.86 -10.99
N ASN A 138 -3.28 -7.86 -11.77
CA ASN A 138 -2.99 -8.02 -13.19
C ASN A 138 -1.92 -9.10 -13.44
N PHE A 139 -0.91 -9.18 -12.56
CA PHE A 139 0.10 -10.25 -12.64
C PHE A 139 -0.51 -11.64 -12.43
N LEU A 140 -1.35 -11.84 -11.41
CA LEU A 140 -2.01 -13.12 -11.15
C LEU A 140 -2.92 -13.54 -12.30
N GLU A 141 -3.60 -12.60 -12.93
CA GLU A 141 -4.45 -12.87 -14.11
C GLU A 141 -3.63 -13.26 -15.33
N ALA A 142 -2.51 -12.56 -15.58
CA ALA A 142 -1.65 -12.82 -16.73
C ALA A 142 -0.84 -14.12 -16.60
N TYR A 143 -0.45 -14.49 -15.36
CA TYR A 143 0.43 -15.62 -15.06
C TYR A 143 -0.13 -16.53 -13.96
N PRO A 144 -1.27 -17.20 -14.16
CA PRO A 144 -1.98 -17.97 -13.12
C PRO A 144 -1.18 -19.18 -12.58
N THR A 145 -0.14 -19.62 -13.28
CA THR A 145 0.73 -20.74 -12.87
C THR A 145 2.14 -20.30 -12.51
N SER A 146 2.35 -19.02 -12.25
CA SER A 146 3.66 -18.46 -11.91
C SER A 146 4.18 -18.97 -10.57
N LYS A 147 5.49 -19.17 -10.50
CA LYS A 147 6.20 -19.45 -9.22
C LYS A 147 6.13 -18.29 -8.20
N TYR A 148 5.74 -17.10 -8.64
CA TYR A 148 5.63 -15.91 -7.79
C TYR A 148 4.24 -15.75 -7.17
N ASN A 149 3.24 -16.59 -7.51
CA ASN A 149 1.85 -16.39 -7.11
C ASN A 149 1.66 -16.36 -5.60
N ASP A 150 2.30 -17.26 -4.86
CA ASP A 150 2.21 -17.29 -3.39
C ASP A 150 2.77 -15.99 -2.78
N GLU A 151 3.94 -15.53 -3.26
CA GLU A 151 4.53 -14.27 -2.81
C GLU A 151 3.63 -13.07 -3.15
N VAL A 152 3.04 -13.05 -4.35
CA VAL A 152 2.14 -11.98 -4.79
C VAL A 152 0.90 -11.92 -3.94
N GLN A 153 0.29 -13.06 -3.61
CA GLN A 153 -0.86 -13.12 -2.71
C GLN A 153 -0.53 -12.56 -1.33
N ASP A 154 0.60 -12.94 -0.76
CA ASP A 154 1.07 -12.41 0.52
C ASP A 154 1.28 -10.89 0.49
N LEU A 155 1.82 -10.36 -0.62
CA LEU A 155 2.02 -8.91 -0.80
C LEU A 155 0.68 -8.18 -0.94
N ILE A 156 -0.29 -8.75 -1.67
CA ILE A 156 -1.65 -8.19 -1.76
C ILE A 156 -2.29 -8.14 -0.37
N PHE A 157 -2.22 -9.20 0.44
CA PHE A 157 -2.75 -9.20 1.80
C PHE A 157 -2.13 -8.09 2.66
N LYS A 158 -0.80 -7.93 2.62
CA LYS A 158 -0.12 -6.84 3.36
C LYS A 158 -0.57 -5.45 2.92
N LEU A 159 -0.79 -5.24 1.63
CA LEU A 159 -1.30 -3.99 1.10
C LEU A 159 -2.76 -3.74 1.53
N GLN A 160 -3.61 -4.77 1.49
CA GLN A 160 -4.99 -4.70 1.95
C GLN A 160 -5.07 -4.40 3.45
N ASP A 161 -4.28 -5.07 4.28
CA ASP A 161 -4.19 -4.77 5.72
C ASP A 161 -3.81 -3.31 5.97
N LYS A 162 -2.91 -2.76 5.16
CA LYS A 162 -2.52 -1.35 5.26
C LYS A 162 -3.68 -0.41 4.90
N LEU A 163 -4.47 -0.75 3.87
CA LEU A 163 -5.67 0.02 3.50
C LEU A 163 -6.73 -0.04 4.61
N VAL A 164 -6.97 -1.24 5.16
CA VAL A 164 -7.86 -1.43 6.30
C VAL A 164 -7.43 -0.60 7.51
N GLU A 165 -6.12 -0.61 7.83
CA GLU A 165 -5.56 0.21 8.91
C GLU A 165 -5.82 1.70 8.67
N LYS A 166 -5.68 2.17 7.44
CA LYS A 166 -5.99 3.56 7.07
C LYS A 166 -7.45 3.89 7.33
N GLU A 167 -8.38 3.03 6.90
CA GLU A 167 -9.81 3.23 7.12
C GLU A 167 -10.16 3.20 8.61
N TYR A 168 -9.56 2.28 9.38
CA TYR A 168 -9.75 2.23 10.83
C TYR A 168 -9.29 3.51 11.52
N LEU A 169 -8.10 3.99 11.20
CA LEU A 169 -7.57 5.24 11.75
C LEU A 169 -8.43 6.45 11.37
N SER A 170 -8.99 6.46 10.16
CA SER A 170 -9.89 7.52 9.68
C SER A 170 -11.22 7.48 10.44
N ALA A 171 -11.86 6.31 10.56
CA ALA A 171 -13.10 6.14 11.32
C ALA A 171 -12.90 6.51 12.81
N LYS A 172 -11.80 6.03 13.41
CA LYS A 172 -11.44 6.35 14.79
C LYS A 172 -11.21 7.85 15.00
N LEU A 173 -10.54 8.52 14.06
CA LEU A 173 -10.34 9.97 14.12
C LEU A 173 -11.68 10.70 14.12
N TYR A 174 -12.63 10.34 13.25
CA TYR A 174 -13.96 10.91 13.27
C TYR A 174 -14.68 10.67 14.60
N TYR A 175 -14.57 9.48 15.16
CA TYR A 175 -15.14 9.18 16.49
C TYR A 175 -14.51 10.07 17.59
N ASP A 176 -13.19 10.17 17.62
CA ASP A 176 -12.44 10.95 18.61
C ASP A 176 -12.72 12.45 18.49
N LEU A 177 -13.00 12.97 17.29
CA LEU A 177 -13.45 14.35 17.07
C LEU A 177 -14.85 14.59 17.67
N GLY A 178 -15.70 13.59 17.71
CA GLY A 178 -17.00 13.64 18.38
C GLY A 178 -17.84 14.88 18.02
N THR A 179 -18.05 15.76 18.98
CA THR A 179 -18.82 17.03 18.81
C THR A 179 -17.98 18.22 18.38
N TYR A 180 -16.74 18.02 17.96
CA TYR A 180 -15.91 19.14 17.52
C TYR A 180 -16.61 19.93 16.38
N PHE A 181 -16.98 21.17 16.69
CA PHE A 181 -17.86 21.99 15.85
C PHE A 181 -17.22 22.38 14.51
N GLY A 182 -15.90 22.49 14.43
CA GLY A 182 -15.20 22.91 13.20
C GLY A 182 -15.53 22.06 11.98
N ASN A 183 -15.83 20.76 12.16
CA ASN A 183 -16.16 19.83 11.09
C ASN A 183 -17.68 19.75 10.81
N CYS A 184 -18.51 20.37 11.66
CA CYS A 184 -19.97 20.28 11.61
C CYS A 184 -20.62 21.58 11.14
N ALA A 185 -19.85 22.57 10.72
CA ALA A 185 -20.33 23.90 10.33
C ALA A 185 -21.39 23.87 9.20
N SER A 186 -21.40 22.81 8.38
CA SER A 186 -22.37 22.58 7.30
C SER A 186 -23.47 21.59 7.67
N GLY A 187 -23.69 21.31 8.95
CA GLY A 187 -24.73 20.38 9.45
C GLY A 187 -24.32 18.91 9.49
N GLY A 188 -23.05 18.58 9.26
CA GLY A 188 -22.51 17.23 9.39
C GLY A 188 -22.33 16.80 10.85
N SER A 189 -22.03 15.50 11.05
CA SER A 189 -21.68 14.92 12.35
C SER A 189 -20.46 14.02 12.19
N ASN A 190 -19.45 14.22 13.06
CA ASN A 190 -18.27 13.36 13.07
C ASN A 190 -18.63 11.90 13.42
N TYR A 191 -19.60 11.67 14.32
CA TYR A 191 -20.08 10.31 14.58
C TYR A 191 -20.71 9.67 13.35
N GLN A 192 -21.46 10.43 12.54
CA GLN A 192 -22.01 9.91 11.29
C GLN A 192 -20.92 9.61 10.25
N ALA A 193 -19.90 10.48 10.14
CA ALA A 193 -18.74 10.22 9.32
C ALA A 193 -17.98 8.95 9.77
N CYS A 194 -17.82 8.75 11.08
CA CYS A 194 -17.25 7.53 11.65
C CYS A 194 -18.03 6.28 11.22
N ILE A 195 -19.35 6.29 11.37
CA ILE A 195 -20.24 5.18 11.02
C ILE A 195 -20.08 4.83 9.53
N ILE A 196 -20.20 5.83 8.65
CA ILE A 196 -20.11 5.64 7.19
C ILE A 196 -18.74 5.09 6.80
N THR A 197 -17.65 5.63 7.35
CA THR A 197 -16.28 5.18 7.05
C THR A 197 -16.08 3.74 7.50
N ALA A 198 -16.53 3.38 8.71
CA ALA A 198 -16.40 2.04 9.25
C ALA A 198 -17.27 1.00 8.49
N GLU A 199 -18.52 1.36 8.16
CA GLU A 199 -19.42 0.51 7.37
C GLU A 199 -18.87 0.27 5.95
N ASN A 200 -18.32 1.31 5.31
CA ASN A 200 -17.65 1.17 4.01
C ASN A 200 -16.43 0.25 4.11
N ALA A 201 -15.59 0.39 5.14
CA ALA A 201 -14.44 -0.46 5.33
C ALA A 201 -14.82 -1.94 5.51
N ILE A 202 -15.86 -2.26 6.28
CA ILE A 202 -16.38 -3.63 6.44
C ILE A 202 -16.90 -4.19 5.11
N ARG A 203 -17.57 -3.35 4.30
CA ARG A 203 -18.11 -3.75 3.00
C ARG A 203 -16.98 -4.02 2.00
N ASP A 204 -15.98 -3.14 1.95
CA ASP A 204 -14.90 -3.19 0.96
C ASP A 204 -13.84 -4.24 1.33
N PHE A 205 -13.70 -4.54 2.64
CA PHE A 205 -12.77 -5.55 3.19
C PHE A 205 -13.50 -6.54 4.12
N PRO A 206 -14.41 -7.40 3.59
CA PRO A 206 -15.31 -8.22 4.41
C PRO A 206 -14.60 -9.27 5.29
N TYR A 207 -13.39 -9.67 4.92
CA TYR A 207 -12.58 -10.66 5.65
C TYR A 207 -11.46 -10.04 6.50
N THR A 208 -11.54 -8.74 6.76
CA THR A 208 -10.53 -8.08 7.60
C THR A 208 -10.52 -8.62 9.04
N SER A 209 -9.33 -8.77 9.60
CA SER A 209 -9.14 -9.12 11.02
C SER A 209 -9.64 -8.04 11.98
N ARG A 210 -9.81 -6.79 11.50
CA ARG A 210 -10.32 -5.65 12.28
C ARG A 210 -11.85 -5.51 12.26
N ARG A 211 -12.57 -6.50 11.74
CA ARG A 211 -14.03 -6.42 11.62
C ARG A 211 -14.72 -6.15 12.94
N GLU A 212 -14.28 -6.82 14.02
CA GLU A 212 -14.79 -6.59 15.38
C GLU A 212 -14.51 -5.17 15.89
N GLU A 213 -13.31 -4.64 15.64
CA GLU A 213 -12.93 -3.28 16.02
C GLU A 213 -13.78 -2.21 15.30
N PHE A 214 -14.09 -2.42 14.03
CA PHE A 214 -15.02 -1.56 13.29
C PHE A 214 -16.45 -1.67 13.86
N ALA A 215 -16.93 -2.88 14.11
CA ALA A 215 -18.29 -3.09 14.60
C ALA A 215 -18.53 -2.42 15.97
N ILE A 216 -17.61 -2.56 16.94
CA ILE A 216 -17.73 -1.85 18.20
C ILE A 216 -17.61 -0.34 18.04
N LEU A 217 -16.80 0.14 17.11
CA LEU A 217 -16.65 1.56 16.81
C LEU A 217 -17.95 2.15 16.23
N ILE A 218 -18.65 1.41 15.35
CA ILE A 218 -19.97 1.77 14.82
C ILE A 218 -20.98 1.85 15.95
N LEU A 219 -21.04 0.84 16.83
CA LEU A 219 -21.94 0.83 17.96
C LEU A 219 -21.74 2.05 18.89
N ARG A 220 -20.48 2.34 19.23
CA ARG A 220 -20.11 3.54 20.01
C ARG A 220 -20.58 4.82 19.34
N ALA A 221 -20.32 4.95 18.04
CA ALA A 221 -20.67 6.14 17.28
C ALA A 221 -22.19 6.32 17.15
N LYS A 222 -22.96 5.26 16.90
CA LYS A 222 -24.43 5.29 16.86
C LYS A 222 -25.01 5.68 18.25
N PHE A 223 -24.45 5.14 19.33
CA PHE A 223 -24.86 5.47 20.69
C PHE A 223 -24.61 6.96 21.03
N ASP A 224 -23.40 7.45 20.77
CA ASP A 224 -23.05 8.84 21.09
C ASP A 224 -23.76 9.83 20.15
N LEU A 225 -24.00 9.45 18.89
CA LEU A 225 -24.83 10.23 17.96
C LEU A 225 -26.27 10.37 18.49
N ALA A 226 -26.87 9.29 18.97
CA ALA A 226 -28.22 9.32 19.56
C ALA A 226 -28.27 10.23 20.78
N LYS A 227 -27.32 10.07 21.69
CA LYS A 227 -27.23 10.86 22.93
C LYS A 227 -27.15 12.37 22.68
N GLN A 228 -26.48 12.78 21.61
CA GLN A 228 -26.25 14.19 21.28
C GLN A 228 -27.24 14.76 20.25
N SER A 229 -28.25 13.99 19.88
CA SER A 229 -29.26 14.40 18.93
C SER A 229 -30.29 15.35 19.54
N ILE A 230 -30.91 16.17 18.69
CA ILE A 230 -32.14 16.89 19.04
C ILE A 230 -33.25 15.87 19.37
N GLU A 231 -34.16 16.24 20.23
CA GLU A 231 -35.21 15.36 20.77
C GLU A 231 -35.98 14.62 19.64
N ALA A 232 -36.38 15.35 18.60
CA ALA A 232 -37.11 14.81 17.47
C ALA A 232 -36.40 13.66 16.71
N LYS A 233 -35.08 13.46 16.90
CA LYS A 233 -34.30 12.39 16.25
C LYS A 233 -33.73 11.37 17.23
N LYS A 234 -33.86 11.57 18.51
CA LYS A 234 -33.24 10.69 19.53
C LYS A 234 -33.84 9.29 19.51
N GLU A 235 -35.15 9.17 19.45
CA GLU A 235 -35.83 7.88 19.45
C GLU A 235 -35.36 7.00 18.29
N GLU A 236 -35.45 7.50 17.06
CA GLU A 236 -34.96 6.79 15.86
C GLU A 236 -33.50 6.35 16.01
N ARG A 237 -32.64 7.26 16.48
CA ARG A 237 -31.21 7.00 16.60
C ARG A 237 -30.87 6.00 17.72
N TYR A 238 -31.64 6.01 18.82
CA TYR A 238 -31.49 5.01 19.85
C TYR A 238 -31.96 3.63 19.36
N HIS A 239 -33.01 3.54 18.54
CA HIS A 239 -33.40 2.30 17.90
C HIS A 239 -32.28 1.78 16.99
N ASN A 240 -31.67 2.63 16.18
CA ASN A 240 -30.53 2.24 15.34
C ASN A 240 -29.32 1.74 16.17
N ALA A 241 -29.11 2.28 17.37
CA ALA A 241 -28.07 1.79 18.29
C ALA A 241 -28.44 0.44 18.92
N ILE A 242 -29.75 0.18 19.17
CA ILE A 242 -30.24 -1.13 19.62
C ILE A 242 -30.02 -2.19 18.56
N ASP A 243 -30.39 -1.91 17.32
CA ASP A 243 -30.22 -2.84 16.20
C ASP A 243 -28.72 -3.17 16.01
N GLU A 244 -27.86 -2.16 16.09
CA GLU A 244 -26.40 -2.37 16.02
C GLU A 244 -25.88 -3.22 17.19
N TYR A 245 -26.40 -3.01 18.40
CA TYR A 245 -26.04 -3.85 19.55
C TYR A 245 -26.38 -5.31 19.32
N TYR A 246 -27.58 -5.61 18.82
CA TYR A 246 -27.94 -7.00 18.50
C TYR A 246 -27.10 -7.58 17.36
N GLY A 247 -26.79 -6.80 16.33
CA GLY A 247 -25.86 -7.18 15.28
C GLY A 247 -24.49 -7.55 15.86
N PHE A 248 -23.92 -6.66 16.67
CA PHE A 248 -22.62 -6.85 17.32
C PHE A 248 -22.59 -8.11 18.20
N THR A 249 -23.58 -8.28 19.08
CA THR A 249 -23.60 -9.43 20.00
C THR A 249 -23.82 -10.76 19.32
N ASN A 250 -24.57 -10.78 18.22
CA ASN A 250 -24.77 -11.96 17.43
C ASN A 250 -23.51 -12.36 16.64
N GLU A 251 -22.81 -11.39 16.10
CA GLU A 251 -21.60 -11.66 15.31
C GLU A 251 -20.39 -11.96 16.21
N PHE A 252 -20.27 -11.29 17.39
CA PHE A 252 -19.13 -11.40 18.29
C PHE A 252 -19.53 -11.75 19.74
N PRO A 253 -20.10 -12.96 19.99
CA PRO A 253 -20.62 -13.32 21.31
C PRO A 253 -19.56 -13.39 22.42
N GLU A 254 -18.28 -13.64 22.05
CA GLU A 254 -17.16 -13.72 22.97
C GLU A 254 -16.26 -12.46 22.98
N SER A 255 -16.76 -11.36 22.43
CA SER A 255 -16.03 -10.10 22.32
C SER A 255 -15.50 -9.58 23.64
N PRO A 256 -14.25 -9.09 23.72
CA PRO A 256 -13.74 -8.37 24.88
C PRO A 256 -14.51 -7.07 25.14
N TYR A 257 -15.22 -6.54 24.14
CA TYR A 257 -16.05 -5.35 24.23
C TYR A 257 -17.49 -5.62 24.72
N MET A 258 -17.85 -6.89 24.98
CA MET A 258 -19.22 -7.27 25.36
C MET A 258 -19.76 -6.51 26.56
N LYS A 259 -18.95 -6.34 27.61
CA LYS A 259 -19.37 -5.59 28.83
C LYS A 259 -19.69 -4.13 28.51
N GLU A 260 -18.92 -3.51 27.64
CA GLU A 260 -19.13 -2.14 27.19
C GLU A 260 -20.41 -2.04 26.35
N ALA A 261 -20.60 -2.93 25.39
CA ALA A 261 -21.80 -3.01 24.56
C ALA A 261 -23.07 -3.16 25.40
N GLN A 262 -23.06 -4.07 26.39
CA GLN A 262 -24.17 -4.26 27.34
C GLN A 262 -24.45 -2.99 28.19
N ALA A 263 -23.40 -2.28 28.61
CA ALA A 263 -23.56 -1.05 29.38
C ALA A 263 -24.19 0.08 28.53
N MET A 264 -23.85 0.18 27.25
CA MET A 264 -24.48 1.11 26.30
C MET A 264 -25.95 0.74 26.09
N PHE A 265 -26.23 -0.53 25.81
CA PHE A 265 -27.60 -1.02 25.62
C PHE A 265 -28.50 -0.77 26.82
N ALA A 266 -28.04 -1.03 28.06
CA ALA A 266 -28.78 -0.75 29.28
C ALA A 266 -29.18 0.75 29.42
N LYS A 267 -28.30 1.67 29.01
CA LYS A 267 -28.59 3.11 29.01
C LYS A 267 -29.65 3.46 27.97
N VAL A 268 -29.58 2.88 26.76
CA VAL A 268 -30.57 3.11 25.72
C VAL A 268 -31.94 2.58 26.12
N GLN A 269 -32.01 1.36 26.69
CA GLN A 269 -33.28 0.80 27.19
C GLN A 269 -33.94 1.67 28.25
N LYS A 270 -33.15 2.25 29.17
CA LYS A 270 -33.66 3.15 30.18
C LYS A 270 -34.29 4.41 29.57
N TYR A 271 -33.65 4.96 28.53
CA TYR A 271 -34.19 6.13 27.82
C TYR A 271 -35.51 5.79 27.11
N VAL A 272 -35.55 4.73 26.33
CA VAL A 272 -36.76 4.31 25.55
C VAL A 272 -37.94 4.00 26.47
N LYS A 273 -37.72 3.42 27.68
CA LYS A 273 -38.76 3.19 28.67
C LYS A 273 -39.29 4.47 29.29
N SER A 274 -38.42 5.47 29.54
CA SER A 274 -38.84 6.76 30.10
C SER A 274 -39.73 7.56 29.14
N GLU A 275 -39.40 7.50 27.83
CA GLU A 275 -40.20 8.19 26.79
C GLU A 275 -41.60 7.55 26.61
N LYS A 276 -41.70 6.22 26.66
CA LYS A 276 -43.03 5.56 26.62
C LYS A 276 -43.95 5.98 27.78
N ASN A 277 -43.41 6.08 28.97
CA ASN A 277 -44.19 6.51 30.12
C ASN A 277 -44.65 7.99 30.02
N ASN A 278 -43.82 8.88 29.46
CA ASN A 278 -44.14 10.29 29.23
C ASN A 278 -45.15 10.51 28.08
N SER A 279 -45.29 9.56 27.15
CA SER A 279 -46.25 9.64 26.04
C SER A 279 -47.62 9.05 26.39
N GLU A 280 -47.75 8.35 27.50
CA GLU A 280 -49.01 7.75 28.02
C GLU A 280 -49.69 8.64 29.10
N GLU A 281 -49.02 9.69 29.60
CA GLU A 281 -49.57 10.76 30.42
C GLU A 281 -50.05 11.96 29.58
#